data_f4a2061032f73a7b386636836a719f43
#
_entry.id   f4a2061032f73a7b386636836a719f43
#
_cell.length_a   1.000
_cell.length_b   1.000
_cell.length_c   1.000
_cell.angle_alpha   90.00
_cell.angle_beta   90.00
_cell.angle_gamma   90.00
#
_symmetry.space_group_name_H-M   'P 1'
#
loop_
_entity.id
_entity.type
_entity.pdbx_description
1 polymer ?
#
loop_
_entity_poly.entity_id
_entity_poly.type
_entity_poly.pdbx_seq_one_letter_code
_entity_poly.pdbx_strand_id
1 'polypeptide(L)'
;MLDLSRIKAIGLDLDDTLWPIWPVITRAEAQMLEFLQPRAPGAAAVFADPVRRQAVRAQVVRDNPDLSHNMSVLRLESIRSALRDNGEDVALAEAAFDVFFECRMQVRLYDDALPALARLAARYPIVAVSNGNADIHRVGIGRHFAANMSAHVFGVGKPDVRIFHAAARAAGVAPHEVLHVGDDPELDVLGGLDAGMQTVWVNRGGHAWQHAQQPHASVTDLQQLCELLARSD
;
A
#
# COMPACT_ATOMS: atom_id res chain seq x y z
N MET A 1 -22.75 7.94 9.42
CA MET A 1 -23.33 6.58 9.40
C MET A 1 -23.24 6.05 7.98
N LEU A 2 -22.91 4.78 7.79
CA LEU A 2 -22.75 4.16 6.47
C LEU A 2 -24.13 4.01 5.78
N ASP A 3 -24.22 4.49 4.54
CA ASP A 3 -25.42 4.33 3.68
C ASP A 3 -25.17 3.21 2.67
N LEU A 4 -25.62 2.01 3.00
CA LEU A 4 -25.39 0.79 2.23
C LEU A 4 -26.10 0.82 0.85
N SER A 5 -27.20 1.55 0.73
CA SER A 5 -27.99 1.65 -0.52
C SER A 5 -27.23 2.35 -1.65
N ARG A 6 -26.24 3.15 -1.30
CA ARG A 6 -25.42 3.92 -2.25
C ARG A 6 -24.15 3.19 -2.71
N ILE A 7 -23.74 2.13 -2.02
CA ILE A 7 -22.46 1.45 -2.31
C ILE A 7 -22.63 0.59 -3.56
N LYS A 8 -21.85 0.90 -4.61
CA LYS A 8 -21.79 0.15 -5.86
C LYS A 8 -20.40 -0.40 -6.18
N ALA A 9 -19.35 0.08 -5.50
CA ALA A 9 -17.99 -0.39 -5.66
C ALA A 9 -17.21 -0.26 -4.36
N ILE A 10 -16.09 -0.99 -4.25
CA ILE A 10 -15.18 -0.93 -3.12
C ILE A 10 -13.81 -0.47 -3.61
N GLY A 11 -13.28 0.61 -3.02
CA GLY A 11 -11.87 0.94 -3.03
C GLY A 11 -11.20 0.26 -1.84
N LEU A 12 -10.15 -0.50 -2.05
CA LEU A 12 -9.51 -1.28 -0.99
C LEU A 12 -8.00 -1.03 -0.95
N ASP A 13 -7.50 -0.63 0.21
CA ASP A 13 -6.08 -0.60 0.46
C ASP A 13 -5.49 -2.01 0.58
N LEU A 14 -4.18 -2.14 0.52
CA LEU A 14 -3.47 -3.41 0.50
C LEU A 14 -2.63 -3.65 1.75
N ASP A 15 -1.56 -2.85 1.94
CA ASP A 15 -0.59 -3.00 3.03
C ASP A 15 -1.26 -2.70 4.38
N ASP A 16 -1.02 -3.50 5.40
CA ASP A 16 -1.65 -3.47 6.73
C ASP A 16 -3.20 -3.65 6.74
N THR A 17 -3.85 -3.57 5.59
CA THR A 17 -5.27 -3.92 5.39
C THR A 17 -5.45 -5.41 5.06
N LEU A 18 -4.70 -5.95 4.09
CA LEU A 18 -4.79 -7.36 3.67
C LEU A 18 -3.67 -8.25 4.23
N TRP A 19 -2.54 -7.68 4.57
CA TRP A 19 -1.37 -8.35 5.19
C TRP A 19 -0.54 -7.36 5.99
N PRO A 20 0.20 -7.81 7.02
CA PRO A 20 1.10 -6.94 7.77
C PRO A 20 2.33 -6.58 6.92
N ILE A 21 2.55 -5.29 6.67
CA ILE A 21 3.63 -4.82 5.79
C ILE A 21 5.03 -4.97 6.42
N TRP A 22 5.18 -4.66 7.71
CA TRP A 22 6.49 -4.60 8.35
C TRP A 22 7.28 -5.92 8.33
N PRO A 23 6.67 -7.09 8.60
CA PRO A 23 7.36 -8.38 8.46
C PRO A 23 7.85 -8.64 7.03
N VAL A 24 7.10 -8.20 6.03
CA VAL A 24 7.45 -8.34 4.60
C VAL A 24 8.65 -7.46 4.26
N ILE A 25 8.61 -6.18 4.63
CA ILE A 25 9.71 -5.22 4.38
C ILE A 25 10.97 -5.66 5.09
N THR A 26 10.89 -6.06 6.37
CA THR A 26 12.05 -6.51 7.15
C THR A 26 12.73 -7.70 6.48
N ARG A 27 11.95 -8.69 6.03
CA ARG A 27 12.49 -9.85 5.33
C ARG A 27 13.10 -9.48 3.98
N ALA A 28 12.44 -8.61 3.21
CA ALA A 28 12.95 -8.17 1.91
C ALA A 28 14.25 -7.35 2.05
N GLU A 29 14.37 -6.50 3.08
CA GLU A 29 15.60 -5.79 3.39
C GLU A 29 16.72 -6.74 3.82
N ALA A 30 16.42 -7.77 4.60
CA ALA A 30 17.41 -8.77 4.99
C ALA A 30 17.97 -9.54 3.77
N GLN A 31 17.11 -9.94 2.84
CA GLN A 31 17.54 -10.61 1.60
C GLN A 31 18.39 -9.69 0.70
N MET A 32 18.02 -8.43 0.58
CA MET A 32 18.84 -7.44 -0.14
C MET A 32 20.21 -7.25 0.53
N LEU A 33 20.27 -7.19 1.84
CA LEU A 33 21.53 -7.09 2.61
C LEU A 33 22.40 -8.33 2.39
N GLU A 34 21.84 -9.52 2.44
CA GLU A 34 22.55 -10.77 2.18
C GLU A 34 23.15 -10.80 0.76
N PHE A 35 22.44 -10.27 -0.23
CA PHE A 35 22.92 -10.10 -1.59
C PHE A 35 24.08 -9.10 -1.68
N LEU A 36 23.96 -7.95 -1.01
CA LEU A 36 24.97 -6.86 -1.06
C LEU A 36 26.23 -7.19 -0.26
N GLN A 37 26.11 -7.87 0.89
CA GLN A 37 27.23 -8.10 1.82
C GLN A 37 28.53 -8.57 1.16
N PRO A 38 28.56 -9.60 0.30
CA PRO A 38 29.77 -10.07 -0.36
C PRO A 38 30.19 -9.24 -1.59
N ARG A 39 29.36 -8.37 -2.11
CA ARG A 39 29.53 -7.64 -3.38
C ARG A 39 29.83 -6.16 -3.19
N ALA A 40 29.19 -5.56 -2.19
CA ALA A 40 29.23 -4.13 -1.89
C ALA A 40 29.10 -3.93 -0.35
N PRO A 41 30.15 -4.27 0.43
CA PRO A 41 30.08 -4.25 1.90
C PRO A 41 29.86 -2.85 2.48
N GLY A 42 30.28 -1.78 1.80
CA GLY A 42 30.05 -0.40 2.20
C GLY A 42 28.57 -0.02 2.11
N ALA A 43 27.91 -0.29 1.00
CA ALA A 43 26.47 -0.09 0.84
C ALA A 43 25.67 -1.00 1.78
N ALA A 44 26.09 -2.27 1.95
CA ALA A 44 25.46 -3.17 2.90
C ALA A 44 25.52 -2.59 4.34
N ALA A 45 26.64 -2.02 4.76
CA ALA A 45 26.78 -1.37 6.07
C ALA A 45 25.86 -0.14 6.22
N VAL A 46 25.57 0.60 5.14
CA VAL A 46 24.58 1.70 5.14
C VAL A 46 23.18 1.16 5.41
N PHE A 47 22.77 0.10 4.70
CA PHE A 47 21.41 -0.46 4.84
C PHE A 47 21.21 -1.25 6.14
N ALA A 48 22.28 -1.82 6.71
CA ALA A 48 22.24 -2.47 8.02
C ALA A 48 22.02 -1.50 9.19
N ASP A 49 22.40 -0.23 9.02
CA ASP A 49 22.23 0.82 10.03
C ASP A 49 20.91 1.61 9.75
N PRO A 50 19.90 1.53 10.64
CA PRO A 50 18.63 2.23 10.43
C PRO A 50 18.77 3.75 10.26
N VAL A 51 19.71 4.38 10.99
CA VAL A 51 19.93 5.84 10.92
C VAL A 51 20.54 6.23 9.57
N ARG A 52 21.56 5.51 9.12
CA ARG A 52 22.20 5.76 7.82
C ARG A 52 21.24 5.48 6.67
N ARG A 53 20.50 4.36 6.73
CA ARG A 53 19.48 4.01 5.75
C ARG A 53 18.41 5.09 5.62
N GLN A 54 17.90 5.60 6.75
CA GLN A 54 16.92 6.69 6.75
C GLN A 54 17.51 8.00 6.19
N ALA A 55 18.75 8.33 6.51
CA ALA A 55 19.42 9.51 6.00
C ALA A 55 19.57 9.48 4.47
N VAL A 56 20.03 8.34 3.91
CA VAL A 56 20.11 8.15 2.44
C VAL A 56 18.74 8.29 1.80
N ARG A 57 17.72 7.62 2.34
CA ARG A 57 16.35 7.74 1.82
C ARG A 57 15.84 9.17 1.84
N ALA A 58 16.05 9.89 2.95
CA ALA A 58 15.62 11.27 3.10
C ALA A 58 16.34 12.21 2.10
N GLN A 59 17.63 11.94 1.82
CA GLN A 59 18.39 12.69 0.81
C GLN A 59 17.82 12.43 -0.59
N VAL A 60 17.59 11.17 -0.95
CA VAL A 60 17.02 10.81 -2.26
C VAL A 60 15.64 11.44 -2.48
N VAL A 61 14.78 11.48 -1.46
CA VAL A 61 13.48 12.16 -1.53
C VAL A 61 13.64 13.66 -1.76
N ARG A 62 14.58 14.31 -1.08
CA ARG A 62 14.85 15.76 -1.29
C ARG A 62 15.35 16.06 -2.71
N ASP A 63 16.20 15.17 -3.24
CA ASP A 63 16.78 15.34 -4.57
C ASP A 63 15.79 15.00 -5.70
N ASN A 64 14.72 14.26 -5.38
CA ASN A 64 13.70 13.80 -6.34
C ASN A 64 12.28 14.06 -5.81
N PRO A 65 11.87 15.31 -5.57
CA PRO A 65 10.57 15.63 -4.97
C PRO A 65 9.38 15.11 -5.79
N ASP A 66 9.51 15.11 -7.11
CA ASP A 66 8.47 14.63 -8.03
C ASP A 66 8.27 13.12 -8.02
N LEU A 67 9.21 12.37 -7.42
CA LEU A 67 9.16 10.90 -7.33
C LEU A 67 8.68 10.39 -5.96
N SER A 68 8.25 11.27 -5.06
CA SER A 68 7.82 10.92 -3.69
C SER A 68 6.72 9.86 -3.64
N HIS A 69 5.91 9.77 -4.68
CA HIS A 69 4.85 8.77 -4.87
C HIS A 69 5.37 7.39 -5.34
N ASN A 70 6.62 7.29 -5.76
CA ASN A 70 7.18 6.07 -6.37
C ASN A 70 8.19 5.37 -5.45
N MET A 71 7.69 4.52 -4.54
CA MET A 71 8.51 3.79 -3.57
C MET A 71 9.58 2.90 -4.21
N SER A 72 9.32 2.35 -5.41
CA SER A 72 10.29 1.51 -6.14
C SER A 72 11.49 2.34 -6.61
N VAL A 73 11.23 3.48 -7.26
CA VAL A 73 12.29 4.36 -7.74
C VAL A 73 13.07 4.94 -6.57
N LEU A 74 12.41 5.41 -5.51
CA LEU A 74 13.09 5.92 -4.32
C LEU A 74 14.01 4.88 -3.67
N ARG A 75 13.61 3.61 -3.62
CA ARG A 75 14.45 2.54 -3.10
C ARG A 75 15.64 2.26 -4.02
N LEU A 76 15.40 2.16 -5.33
CA LEU A 76 16.46 1.92 -6.31
C LEU A 76 17.51 3.06 -6.27
N GLU A 77 17.08 4.32 -6.25
CA GLU A 77 17.99 5.47 -6.12
C GLU A 77 18.71 5.49 -4.78
N SER A 78 18.07 5.04 -3.70
CA SER A 78 18.76 4.90 -2.40
C SER A 78 19.90 3.85 -2.45
N ILE A 79 19.67 2.74 -3.16
CA ILE A 79 20.70 1.72 -3.37
C ILE A 79 21.83 2.29 -4.22
N ARG A 80 21.52 2.96 -5.33
CA ARG A 80 22.51 3.62 -6.19
C ARG A 80 23.34 4.66 -5.46
N SER A 81 22.71 5.48 -4.61
CA SER A 81 23.40 6.47 -3.79
C SER A 81 24.36 5.80 -2.83
N ALA A 82 23.91 4.79 -2.08
CA ALA A 82 24.76 4.08 -1.12
C ALA A 82 25.97 3.42 -1.80
N LEU A 83 25.80 2.80 -2.98
CA LEU A 83 26.90 2.23 -3.76
C LEU A 83 27.90 3.30 -4.21
N ARG A 84 27.40 4.40 -4.79
CA ARG A 84 28.22 5.50 -5.29
C ARG A 84 29.06 6.14 -4.17
N ASP A 85 28.41 6.40 -3.04
CA ASP A 85 29.04 7.09 -1.89
C ASP A 85 30.14 6.25 -1.21
N ASN A 86 30.10 4.91 -1.41
CA ASN A 86 31.13 3.98 -0.93
C ASN A 86 32.13 3.57 -2.05
N GLY A 87 32.05 4.14 -3.24
CA GLY A 87 32.95 3.83 -4.36
C GLY A 87 32.77 2.42 -4.91
N GLU A 88 31.58 1.85 -4.76
CA GLU A 88 31.22 0.49 -5.19
C GLU A 88 30.49 0.49 -6.54
N ASP A 89 30.38 -0.67 -7.18
CA ASP A 89 29.78 -0.81 -8.50
C ASP A 89 28.27 -0.50 -8.47
N VAL A 90 27.87 0.63 -9.05
CA VAL A 90 26.48 1.09 -9.12
C VAL A 90 25.60 0.16 -9.95
N ALA A 91 26.16 -0.65 -10.86
CA ALA A 91 25.42 -1.64 -11.65
C ALA A 91 24.78 -2.75 -10.79
N LEU A 92 25.21 -2.90 -9.53
CA LEU A 92 24.60 -3.84 -8.58
C LEU A 92 23.20 -3.38 -8.10
N ALA A 93 22.83 -2.11 -8.31
CA ALA A 93 21.60 -1.55 -7.72
C ALA A 93 20.34 -2.24 -8.20
N GLU A 94 20.23 -2.50 -9.50
CA GLU A 94 19.08 -3.18 -10.09
C GLU A 94 18.92 -4.58 -9.54
N ALA A 95 20.01 -5.36 -9.52
CA ALA A 95 19.98 -6.72 -8.98
C ALA A 95 19.65 -6.77 -7.49
N ALA A 96 20.16 -5.81 -6.70
CA ALA A 96 19.83 -5.69 -5.28
C ALA A 96 18.35 -5.30 -5.09
N PHE A 97 17.84 -4.40 -5.91
CA PHE A 97 16.42 -4.03 -5.89
C PHE A 97 15.53 -5.21 -6.30
N ASP A 98 15.91 -5.98 -7.33
CA ASP A 98 15.15 -7.15 -7.77
C ASP A 98 15.03 -8.19 -6.64
N VAL A 99 16.12 -8.48 -5.93
CA VAL A 99 16.10 -9.37 -4.75
C VAL A 99 15.11 -8.86 -3.69
N PHE A 100 15.15 -7.56 -3.38
CA PHE A 100 14.19 -6.95 -2.47
C PHE A 100 12.77 -7.10 -2.98
N PHE A 101 12.51 -6.78 -4.25
CA PHE A 101 11.17 -6.71 -4.84
C PHE A 101 10.53 -8.10 -4.96
N GLU A 102 11.31 -9.13 -5.34
CA GLU A 102 10.83 -10.53 -5.35
C GLU A 102 10.37 -10.97 -3.94
N CYS A 103 11.16 -10.65 -2.91
CA CYS A 103 10.79 -10.96 -1.53
C CYS A 103 9.60 -10.15 -1.05
N ARG A 104 9.45 -8.88 -1.50
CA ARG A 104 8.32 -7.99 -1.20
C ARG A 104 6.98 -8.53 -1.72
N MET A 105 7.00 -9.30 -2.81
CA MET A 105 5.78 -9.93 -3.34
C MET A 105 5.33 -11.15 -2.54
N GLN A 106 6.18 -11.71 -1.68
CA GLN A 106 5.86 -12.87 -0.85
C GLN A 106 5.16 -12.44 0.45
N VAL A 107 3.91 -12.01 0.35
CA VAL A 107 3.11 -11.59 1.51
C VAL A 107 2.45 -12.80 2.19
N ARG A 108 2.19 -12.66 3.49
CA ARG A 108 1.31 -13.55 4.21
C ARG A 108 0.02 -12.79 4.54
N LEU A 109 -1.05 -13.12 3.83
CA LEU A 109 -2.35 -12.51 4.05
C LEU A 109 -2.84 -12.75 5.47
N TYR A 110 -3.63 -11.82 6.02
CA TYR A 110 -4.44 -12.10 7.21
C TYR A 110 -5.45 -13.20 6.89
N ASP A 111 -5.82 -13.99 7.89
CA ASP A 111 -6.69 -15.16 7.71
C ASP A 111 -8.10 -14.81 7.20
N ASP A 112 -8.57 -13.59 7.49
CA ASP A 112 -9.84 -13.03 7.05
C ASP A 112 -9.80 -12.47 5.60
N ALA A 113 -8.60 -12.21 5.04
CA ALA A 113 -8.46 -11.46 3.78
C ALA A 113 -9.04 -12.20 2.56
N LEU A 114 -8.61 -13.44 2.30
CA LEU A 114 -9.09 -14.19 1.13
C LEU A 114 -10.59 -14.50 1.19
N PRO A 115 -11.16 -14.97 2.33
CA PRO A 115 -12.60 -15.17 2.45
C PRO A 115 -13.39 -13.88 2.22
N ALA A 116 -12.91 -12.75 2.77
CA ALA A 116 -13.56 -11.44 2.58
C ALA A 116 -13.48 -10.98 1.12
N LEU A 117 -12.31 -11.05 0.49
CA LEU A 117 -12.16 -10.69 -0.93
C LEU A 117 -13.10 -11.50 -1.83
N ALA A 118 -13.24 -12.81 -1.60
CA ALA A 118 -14.15 -13.64 -2.37
C ALA A 118 -15.62 -13.21 -2.19
N ARG A 119 -16.05 -12.91 -0.95
CA ARG A 119 -17.42 -12.46 -0.66
C ARG A 119 -17.71 -11.06 -1.24
N LEU A 120 -16.78 -10.13 -1.10
CA LEU A 120 -16.92 -8.77 -1.58
C LEU A 120 -16.92 -8.72 -3.12
N ALA A 121 -16.00 -9.43 -3.78
CA ALA A 121 -15.91 -9.48 -5.25
C ALA A 121 -17.14 -10.14 -5.91
N ALA A 122 -17.88 -10.99 -5.20
CA ALA A 122 -19.13 -11.56 -5.69
C ALA A 122 -20.28 -10.52 -5.78
N ARG A 123 -20.16 -9.37 -5.09
CA ARG A 123 -21.22 -8.34 -5.00
C ARG A 123 -20.80 -7.00 -5.60
N TYR A 124 -19.51 -6.66 -5.54
CA TYR A 124 -19.00 -5.34 -5.90
C TYR A 124 -17.74 -5.47 -6.75
N PRO A 125 -17.54 -4.62 -7.78
CA PRO A 125 -16.21 -4.41 -8.33
C PRO A 125 -15.30 -3.83 -7.25
N ILE A 126 -14.14 -4.47 -7.03
CA ILE A 126 -13.12 -4.03 -6.08
C ILE A 126 -11.98 -3.39 -6.86
N VAL A 127 -11.55 -2.20 -6.47
CA VAL A 127 -10.36 -1.52 -7.01
C VAL A 127 -9.33 -1.40 -5.89
N ALA A 128 -8.13 -1.92 -6.11
CA ALA A 128 -7.02 -1.69 -5.19
C ALA A 128 -6.56 -0.23 -5.29
N VAL A 129 -6.34 0.43 -4.13
CA VAL A 129 -5.86 1.82 -4.05
C VAL A 129 -4.71 1.88 -3.05
N SER A 130 -3.46 1.84 -3.53
CA SER A 130 -2.29 1.67 -2.67
C SER A 130 -1.19 2.67 -2.96
N ASN A 131 -0.54 3.17 -1.89
CA ASN A 131 0.72 3.91 -1.98
C ASN A 131 1.94 2.99 -2.07
N GLY A 132 1.77 1.71 -1.78
CA GLY A 132 2.79 0.69 -1.91
C GLY A 132 3.06 0.27 -3.36
N ASN A 133 3.99 -0.65 -3.50
CA ASN A 133 4.42 -1.19 -4.78
C ASN A 133 4.10 -2.69 -4.95
N ALA A 134 3.16 -3.23 -4.17
CA ALA A 134 2.72 -4.60 -4.32
C ALA A 134 1.97 -4.79 -5.65
N ASP A 135 2.33 -5.82 -6.38
CA ASP A 135 1.60 -6.26 -7.56
C ASP A 135 0.60 -7.35 -7.15
N ILE A 136 -0.69 -7.02 -7.25
CA ILE A 136 -1.79 -7.92 -6.85
C ILE A 136 -1.80 -9.24 -7.62
N HIS A 137 -1.28 -9.27 -8.85
CA HIS A 137 -1.18 -10.49 -9.67
C HIS A 137 -0.04 -11.38 -9.16
N ARG A 138 1.12 -10.79 -8.85
CA ARG A 138 2.27 -11.52 -8.28
C ARG A 138 2.00 -12.02 -6.86
N VAL A 139 1.25 -11.26 -6.08
CA VAL A 139 0.74 -11.68 -4.75
C VAL A 139 -0.29 -12.81 -4.87
N GLY A 140 -0.93 -12.98 -6.04
CA GLY A 140 -1.89 -14.07 -6.30
C GLY A 140 -3.34 -13.73 -5.97
N ILE A 141 -3.66 -12.46 -5.71
CA ILE A 141 -5.03 -12.00 -5.37
C ILE A 141 -5.71 -11.24 -6.51
N GLY A 142 -5.04 -11.00 -7.63
CA GLY A 142 -5.50 -10.17 -8.74
C GLY A 142 -6.89 -10.53 -9.28
N ARG A 143 -7.28 -11.83 -9.20
CA ARG A 143 -8.61 -12.30 -9.65
C ARG A 143 -9.80 -11.68 -8.92
N HIS A 144 -9.57 -11.09 -7.74
CA HIS A 144 -10.63 -10.45 -6.93
C HIS A 144 -10.81 -8.97 -7.25
N PHE A 145 -9.91 -8.40 -8.05
CA PHE A 145 -9.89 -6.97 -8.33
C PHE A 145 -10.28 -6.67 -9.78
N ALA A 146 -11.13 -5.67 -9.96
CA ALA A 146 -11.48 -5.13 -11.27
C ALA A 146 -10.37 -4.23 -11.82
N ALA A 147 -9.63 -3.53 -10.95
CA ALA A 147 -8.51 -2.65 -11.31
C ALA A 147 -7.54 -2.46 -10.14
N ASN A 148 -6.34 -1.92 -10.45
CA ASN A 148 -5.32 -1.55 -9.47
C ASN A 148 -4.88 -0.11 -9.72
N MET A 149 -5.12 0.77 -8.74
CA MET A 149 -4.65 2.16 -8.70
C MET A 149 -3.51 2.25 -7.70
N SER A 150 -2.28 2.06 -8.15
CA SER A 150 -1.09 2.25 -7.34
C SER A 150 -0.46 3.62 -7.59
N ALA A 151 0.05 4.26 -6.53
CA ALA A 151 0.63 5.60 -6.61
C ALA A 151 1.73 5.71 -7.67
N HIS A 152 2.60 4.70 -7.79
CA HIS A 152 3.70 4.69 -8.75
C HIS A 152 3.26 4.64 -10.22
N VAL A 153 2.09 4.07 -10.52
CA VAL A 153 1.52 4.03 -11.89
C VAL A 153 0.70 5.28 -12.17
N PHE A 154 -0.07 5.72 -11.18
CA PHE A 154 -0.97 6.87 -11.35
C PHE A 154 -0.26 8.23 -11.27
N GLY A 155 0.88 8.31 -10.60
CA GLY A 155 1.69 9.54 -10.46
C GLY A 155 1.41 10.35 -9.20
N VAL A 156 0.38 10.00 -8.43
CA VAL A 156 0.12 10.52 -7.08
C VAL A 156 -0.47 9.42 -6.20
N GLY A 157 -0.27 9.53 -4.89
CA GLY A 157 -0.78 8.59 -3.90
C GLY A 157 -1.84 9.20 -2.99
N LYS A 158 -2.46 8.37 -2.18
CA LYS A 158 -3.32 8.80 -1.05
C LYS A 158 -2.52 9.72 -0.13
N PRO A 159 -3.11 10.79 0.43
CA PRO A 159 -4.54 11.13 0.43
C PRO A 159 -5.00 12.03 -0.74
N ASP A 160 -4.22 12.17 -1.83
CA ASP A 160 -4.63 13.00 -2.96
C ASP A 160 -5.94 12.48 -3.57
N VAL A 161 -6.96 13.33 -3.64
CA VAL A 161 -8.31 12.96 -4.11
C VAL A 161 -8.32 12.40 -5.53
N ARG A 162 -7.30 12.72 -6.36
CA ARG A 162 -7.21 12.28 -7.74
C ARG A 162 -7.09 10.76 -7.89
N ILE A 163 -6.37 10.08 -6.97
CA ILE A 163 -6.23 8.62 -7.02
C ILE A 163 -7.55 7.92 -6.67
N PHE A 164 -8.31 8.46 -5.72
CA PHE A 164 -9.64 7.94 -5.35
C PHE A 164 -10.66 8.13 -6.49
N HIS A 165 -10.65 9.33 -7.12
CA HIS A 165 -11.50 9.58 -8.28
C HIS A 165 -11.13 8.68 -9.48
N ALA A 166 -9.85 8.36 -9.66
CA ALA A 166 -9.41 7.39 -10.68
C ALA A 166 -9.92 5.99 -10.36
N ALA A 167 -9.90 5.58 -9.08
CA ALA A 167 -10.46 4.30 -8.63
C ALA A 167 -11.97 4.22 -8.90
N ALA A 168 -12.74 5.28 -8.59
CA ALA A 168 -14.17 5.34 -8.89
C ALA A 168 -14.45 5.20 -10.40
N ARG A 169 -13.68 5.93 -11.23
CA ARG A 169 -13.79 5.80 -12.70
C ARG A 169 -13.45 4.40 -13.20
N ALA A 170 -12.43 3.76 -12.64
CA ALA A 170 -12.05 2.40 -13.00
C ALA A 170 -13.13 1.37 -12.62
N ALA A 171 -13.88 1.64 -11.55
CA ALA A 171 -15.04 0.84 -11.16
C ALA A 171 -16.32 1.19 -11.95
N GLY A 172 -16.32 2.25 -12.77
CA GLY A 172 -17.49 2.69 -13.55
C GLY A 172 -18.58 3.37 -12.72
N VAL A 173 -18.24 3.97 -11.57
CA VAL A 173 -19.20 4.58 -10.64
C VAL A 173 -18.76 6.00 -10.25
N ALA A 174 -19.69 6.77 -9.65
CA ALA A 174 -19.36 8.07 -9.06
C ALA A 174 -18.64 7.89 -7.70
N PRO A 175 -17.79 8.87 -7.26
CA PRO A 175 -17.07 8.76 -5.99
C PRO A 175 -17.98 8.48 -4.79
N HIS A 176 -19.15 9.10 -4.71
CA HIS A 176 -20.09 8.91 -3.62
C HIS A 176 -20.80 7.52 -3.60
N GLU A 177 -20.57 6.71 -4.63
CA GLU A 177 -21.04 5.31 -4.73
C GLU A 177 -19.94 4.31 -4.36
N VAL A 178 -18.73 4.80 -4.02
CA VAL A 178 -17.61 3.97 -3.57
C VAL A 178 -17.56 3.94 -2.05
N LEU A 179 -17.35 2.75 -1.50
CA LEU A 179 -16.88 2.55 -0.14
C LEU A 179 -15.37 2.36 -0.18
N HIS A 180 -14.59 3.31 0.34
CA HIS A 180 -13.16 3.12 0.51
C HIS A 180 -12.86 2.48 1.87
N VAL A 181 -12.01 1.45 1.87
CA VAL A 181 -11.67 0.62 3.03
C VAL A 181 -10.16 0.57 3.17
N GLY A 182 -9.63 0.93 4.33
CA GLY A 182 -8.20 0.89 4.62
C GLY A 182 -7.91 1.07 6.09
N ASP A 183 -6.63 0.91 6.48
CA ASP A 183 -6.20 0.94 7.87
C ASP A 183 -5.64 2.29 8.32
N ASP A 184 -5.19 3.14 7.38
CA ASP A 184 -4.57 4.42 7.72
C ASP A 184 -5.63 5.52 7.89
N PRO A 185 -5.68 6.18 9.08
CA PRO A 185 -6.62 7.27 9.33
C PRO A 185 -6.52 8.44 8.35
N GLU A 186 -5.31 8.86 7.99
CA GLU A 186 -5.09 10.03 7.14
C GLU A 186 -5.16 9.67 5.66
N LEU A 187 -4.44 8.63 5.27
CA LEU A 187 -4.32 8.24 3.86
C LEU A 187 -5.63 7.66 3.31
N ASP A 188 -6.29 6.78 4.08
CA ASP A 188 -7.49 6.08 3.62
C ASP A 188 -8.77 6.79 4.03
N VAL A 189 -8.90 7.08 5.34
CA VAL A 189 -10.18 7.59 5.83
C VAL A 189 -10.36 9.04 5.46
N LEU A 190 -9.45 9.94 5.85
CA LEU A 190 -9.58 11.36 5.54
C LEU A 190 -9.48 11.59 4.03
N GLY A 191 -8.51 10.96 3.34
CA GLY A 191 -8.39 11.06 1.90
C GLY A 191 -9.63 10.58 1.14
N GLY A 192 -10.26 9.48 1.58
CA GLY A 192 -11.52 8.99 1.01
C GLY A 192 -12.70 9.92 1.27
N LEU A 193 -12.80 10.49 2.48
CA LEU A 193 -13.82 11.49 2.83
C LEU A 193 -13.68 12.75 1.96
N ASP A 194 -12.48 13.28 1.81
CA ASP A 194 -12.19 14.44 0.98
C ASP A 194 -12.49 14.19 -0.51
N ALA A 195 -12.37 12.94 -0.96
CA ALA A 195 -12.79 12.52 -2.29
C ALA A 195 -14.30 12.32 -2.45
N GLY A 196 -15.10 12.53 -1.41
CA GLY A 196 -16.56 12.37 -1.40
C GLY A 196 -17.03 10.91 -1.36
N MET A 197 -16.16 9.99 -0.90
CA MET A 197 -16.49 8.58 -0.71
C MET A 197 -17.04 8.30 0.69
N GLN A 198 -17.73 7.18 0.85
CA GLN A 198 -17.91 6.60 2.16
C GLN A 198 -16.63 5.84 2.57
N THR A 199 -16.33 5.80 3.87
CA THR A 199 -15.10 5.19 4.37
C THR A 199 -15.34 4.22 5.51
N VAL A 200 -14.59 3.13 5.53
CA VAL A 200 -14.47 2.20 6.66
C VAL A 200 -13.01 2.13 7.09
N TRP A 201 -12.80 2.37 8.36
CA TRP A 201 -11.50 2.20 8.99
C TRP A 201 -11.30 0.77 9.47
N VAL A 202 -10.28 0.08 8.96
CA VAL A 202 -9.89 -1.27 9.39
C VAL A 202 -8.88 -1.13 10.53
N ASN A 203 -9.36 -1.09 11.75
CA ASN A 203 -8.55 -0.88 12.94
C ASN A 203 -8.13 -2.20 13.60
N ARG A 204 -7.20 -2.91 13.00
CA ARG A 204 -6.68 -4.19 13.52
C ARG A 204 -5.92 -4.05 14.83
N GLY A 205 -5.33 -2.89 15.09
CA GLY A 205 -4.52 -2.61 16.27
C GLY A 205 -5.30 -2.09 17.48
N GLY A 206 -6.60 -1.84 17.37
CA GLY A 206 -7.42 -1.28 18.44
C GLY A 206 -7.04 0.17 18.84
N HIS A 207 -6.53 0.96 17.90
CA HIS A 207 -6.11 2.34 18.13
C HIS A 207 -7.29 3.26 18.37
N ALA A 208 -7.10 4.31 19.20
CA ALA A 208 -8.09 5.35 19.35
C ALA A 208 -8.12 6.26 18.12
N TRP A 209 -9.32 6.64 17.67
CA TRP A 209 -9.47 7.63 16.59
C TRP A 209 -9.11 9.04 17.12
N GLN A 210 -8.25 9.75 16.38
CA GLN A 210 -7.67 11.02 16.85
C GLN A 210 -8.01 12.24 15.95
N HIS A 211 -8.86 12.07 14.93
CA HIS A 211 -9.22 13.14 14.00
C HIS A 211 -10.64 13.64 14.21
N ALA A 212 -10.92 14.92 13.83
CA ALA A 212 -12.22 15.53 13.97
C ALA A 212 -13.29 14.87 13.07
N GLN A 213 -12.93 14.62 11.81
CA GLN A 213 -13.81 13.88 10.89
C GLN A 213 -13.77 12.39 11.24
N GLN A 214 -14.94 11.74 11.24
CA GLN A 214 -15.07 10.33 11.59
C GLN A 214 -15.26 9.47 10.35
N PRO A 215 -14.75 8.21 10.31
CA PRO A 215 -15.14 7.26 9.30
C PRO A 215 -16.64 6.98 9.38
N HIS A 216 -17.25 6.52 8.30
CA HIS A 216 -18.67 6.12 8.32
C HIS A 216 -18.90 4.87 9.18
N ALA A 217 -17.87 4.00 9.27
CA ALA A 217 -17.82 2.87 10.19
C ALA A 217 -16.36 2.49 10.49
N SER A 218 -16.17 1.72 11.59
CA SER A 218 -14.88 1.10 11.92
C SER A 218 -15.09 -0.38 12.17
N VAL A 219 -14.14 -1.20 11.71
CA VAL A 219 -14.13 -2.65 11.90
C VAL A 219 -12.74 -3.10 12.36
N THR A 220 -12.64 -4.24 13.02
CA THR A 220 -11.34 -4.79 13.46
C THR A 220 -10.70 -5.72 12.43
N ASP A 221 -11.51 -6.19 11.48
CA ASP A 221 -11.10 -7.10 10.42
C ASP A 221 -12.08 -7.05 9.22
N LEU A 222 -11.73 -7.74 8.13
CA LEU A 222 -12.57 -7.76 6.94
C LEU A 222 -13.77 -8.72 7.05
N GLN A 223 -13.78 -9.64 8.03
CA GLN A 223 -14.97 -10.44 8.30
C GLN A 223 -16.09 -9.54 8.83
N GLN A 224 -15.79 -8.66 9.80
CA GLN A 224 -16.75 -7.66 10.30
C GLN A 224 -17.23 -6.72 9.19
N LEU A 225 -16.35 -6.33 8.26
CA LEU A 225 -16.75 -5.56 7.08
C LEU A 225 -17.82 -6.32 6.28
N CYS A 226 -17.57 -7.60 5.99
CA CYS A 226 -18.53 -8.43 5.25
C CYS A 226 -19.88 -8.58 5.98
N GLU A 227 -19.86 -8.69 7.31
CA GLU A 227 -21.07 -8.75 8.15
C GLU A 227 -21.82 -7.40 8.15
N LEU A 228 -21.09 -6.29 8.19
CA LEU A 228 -21.66 -4.94 8.11
C LEU A 228 -22.40 -4.75 6.78
N LEU A 229 -21.79 -5.16 5.66
CA LEU A 229 -22.36 -5.00 4.32
C LEU A 229 -23.48 -6.01 4.02
N ALA A 230 -23.61 -7.11 4.77
CA ALA A 230 -24.68 -8.08 4.60
C ALA A 230 -26.02 -7.66 5.25
N ARG A 231 -26.02 -6.62 6.12
CA ARG A 231 -27.23 -6.15 6.82
C ARG A 231 -28.21 -5.38 5.93
N SER A 232 -27.93 -5.30 4.64
CA SER A 232 -28.76 -4.58 3.64
C SER A 232 -29.75 -5.49 2.90
N ASP A 233 -29.68 -6.80 3.14
CA ASP A 233 -30.58 -7.81 2.60
C ASP A 233 -31.62 -8.19 3.68
#